data_19cf67f14bbdb74e153e8f0732601bd8
#
_entry.id   19cf67f14bbdb74e153e8f0732601bd8
#
_cell.length_a   1.000
_cell.length_b   1.000
_cell.length_c   1.000
_cell.angle_alpha   90.00
_cell.angle_beta   90.00
_cell.angle_gamma   90.00
#
_symmetry.space_group_name_H-M   'P 1'
#
loop_
_entity.id
_entity.type
_entity.pdbx_description
1 polymer ?
#
loop_
_entity_poly.entity_id
_entity_poly.type
_entity_poly.pdbx_seq_one_letter_code
_entity_poly.pdbx_strand_id
1 'polypeptide(L)'
;MYIIFDTETTGLPKRWKAPLTDSENWPRCIQIAWQVHADSGALLSHEDYLIQPDGYTVPYDAEQIHGISTALAEQKGKPLAEVLNLFSAALSQAEYVGGHNVAFDLNIMGAEFLRLGDHNPLEEAKVIDTCTEETAQLCRLPGGRGGKFKLPTLTELYTHLFGTGFGEAHNATADVEATSRCLLELLRKGQLHPAVLEGKSEQLRVLQEAQTSTIEEIGLKHVNLKKASQKLVQKQESEPTKPISTSLSAELDAAPFVHLHNHSQFSVLQATSKMSQMISVAAENQMPAIAITDHANLMGAFHFIKAVGNHNKDAVEEAQIKPIVGCEFYVCEDHKDKTRRDDGYQVVFLAKNKKGYHNLAKMSSIAYVEGFYYVPRIDRQVVAMYKDDLIVLTGNLYGEVPSKILNLGNRQAEEALQWWHGMFGADFYVELMRHGQGISTKWR
;
A
#
# COMPACT_ATOMS: atom_id res chain seq x y z
N MET A 1 16.12 -23.75 -23.50
CA MET A 1 16.13 -23.53 -22.03
C MET A 1 15.11 -22.50 -21.65
N TYR A 2 14.50 -22.61 -20.49
CA TYR A 2 13.45 -21.75 -19.96
C TYR A 2 13.93 -21.10 -18.67
N ILE A 3 13.67 -19.80 -18.48
CA ILE A 3 13.72 -19.15 -17.17
C ILE A 3 12.30 -18.79 -16.76
N ILE A 4 11.87 -19.22 -15.60
CA ILE A 4 10.57 -18.89 -15.02
C ILE A 4 10.83 -18.05 -13.79
N PHE A 5 10.16 -16.92 -13.66
CA PHE A 5 10.35 -16.00 -12.53
C PHE A 5 9.05 -15.39 -12.05
N ASP A 6 9.09 -14.90 -10.83
CA ASP A 6 7.99 -14.24 -10.14
C ASP A 6 8.51 -13.16 -9.20
N THR A 7 7.73 -12.11 -8.92
CA THR A 7 8.14 -10.99 -8.10
C THR A 7 7.11 -10.64 -7.03
N GLU A 8 7.60 -10.32 -5.81
CA GLU A 8 6.81 -9.61 -4.82
C GLU A 8 7.17 -8.13 -4.82
N THR A 9 6.17 -7.27 -4.63
CA THR A 9 6.32 -5.84 -4.88
C THR A 9 5.73 -4.97 -3.76
N THR A 10 6.05 -3.67 -3.78
CA THR A 10 5.44 -2.67 -2.88
C THR A 10 3.97 -2.36 -3.20
N GLY A 11 3.34 -3.05 -4.15
CA GLY A 11 1.93 -2.88 -4.50
C GLY A 11 1.66 -3.00 -6.00
N LEU A 12 0.65 -2.29 -6.49
CA LEU A 12 0.24 -2.31 -7.90
C LEU A 12 0.59 -0.98 -8.59
N PRO A 13 0.76 -0.96 -9.93
CA PRO A 13 1.01 0.28 -10.66
C PRO A 13 -0.21 1.19 -10.59
N LYS A 14 0.02 2.50 -10.51
CA LYS A 14 -1.06 3.51 -10.54
C LYS A 14 -1.83 3.46 -11.87
N ARG A 15 -1.14 3.20 -12.98
CA ARG A 15 -1.69 3.06 -14.34
C ARG A 15 -0.98 1.91 -15.07
N TRP A 16 -1.74 0.93 -15.51
CA TRP A 16 -1.20 -0.27 -16.20
C TRP A 16 -0.55 0.01 -17.56
N LYS A 17 -0.90 1.13 -18.21
CA LYS A 17 -0.38 1.51 -19.53
C LYS A 17 0.65 2.64 -19.48
N ALA A 18 1.18 2.95 -18.31
CA ALA A 18 2.25 3.94 -18.19
C ALA A 18 3.55 3.40 -18.78
N PRO A 19 4.40 4.26 -19.38
CA PRO A 19 5.71 3.85 -19.84
C PRO A 19 6.57 3.36 -18.66
N LEU A 20 7.47 2.41 -18.89
CA LEU A 20 8.34 1.85 -17.83
C LEU A 20 9.29 2.91 -17.26
N THR A 21 9.55 3.97 -18.00
CA THR A 21 10.34 5.14 -17.55
C THR A 21 9.62 6.01 -16.52
N ASP A 22 8.30 5.84 -16.33
CA ASP A 22 7.53 6.51 -15.26
C ASP A 22 7.79 5.79 -13.94
N SER A 23 8.93 6.08 -13.30
CA SER A 23 9.39 5.42 -12.09
C SER A 23 8.43 5.59 -10.89
N GLU A 24 7.63 6.66 -10.87
CA GLU A 24 6.65 6.91 -9.80
C GLU A 24 5.34 6.12 -10.00
N ASN A 25 5.12 5.58 -11.19
CA ASN A 25 3.96 4.75 -11.51
C ASN A 25 4.14 3.30 -11.10
N TRP A 26 5.34 2.75 -11.31
CA TRP A 26 5.61 1.33 -11.10
C TRP A 26 6.07 1.06 -9.68
N PRO A 27 5.50 0.05 -8.98
CA PRO A 27 5.95 -0.34 -7.64
C PRO A 27 7.39 -0.86 -7.68
N ARG A 28 8.02 -0.93 -6.51
CA ARG A 28 9.37 -1.46 -6.34
C ARG A 28 9.31 -2.97 -6.17
N CYS A 29 10.27 -3.68 -6.75
CA CYS A 29 10.46 -5.09 -6.48
C CYS A 29 11.08 -5.28 -5.08
N ILE A 30 10.52 -6.20 -4.29
CA ILE A 30 10.98 -6.51 -2.92
C ILE A 30 11.55 -7.92 -2.82
N GLN A 31 11.03 -8.85 -3.61
CA GLN A 31 11.56 -10.19 -3.78
C GLN A 31 11.49 -10.57 -5.25
N ILE A 32 12.49 -11.27 -5.73
CA ILE A 32 12.46 -11.96 -7.00
C ILE A 32 12.98 -13.37 -6.80
N ALA A 33 12.27 -14.34 -7.38
CA ALA A 33 12.74 -15.71 -7.47
C ALA A 33 12.69 -16.18 -8.92
N TRP A 34 13.61 -17.06 -9.30
CA TRP A 34 13.60 -17.69 -10.62
C TRP A 34 14.12 -19.09 -10.60
N GLN A 35 13.70 -19.86 -11.61
CA GLN A 35 14.22 -21.18 -11.94
C GLN A 35 14.66 -21.22 -13.39
N VAL A 36 15.81 -21.82 -13.65
CA VAL A 36 16.30 -22.10 -15.01
C VAL A 36 16.13 -23.60 -15.27
N HIS A 37 15.43 -23.93 -16.35
CA HIS A 37 15.18 -25.31 -16.78
C HIS A 37 15.77 -25.59 -18.15
N ALA A 38 16.30 -26.79 -18.31
CA ALA A 38 16.70 -27.33 -19.62
C ALA A 38 15.48 -27.54 -20.52
N ASP A 39 15.70 -27.76 -21.81
CA ASP A 39 14.63 -28.12 -22.76
C ASP A 39 13.91 -29.42 -22.39
N SER A 40 14.56 -30.30 -21.64
CA SER A 40 13.98 -31.52 -21.07
C SER A 40 13.06 -31.28 -19.85
N GLY A 41 12.95 -30.05 -19.37
CA GLY A 41 12.24 -29.72 -18.14
C GLY A 41 13.03 -29.92 -16.85
N ALA A 42 14.27 -30.40 -16.92
CA ALA A 42 15.11 -30.60 -15.74
C ALA A 42 15.53 -29.24 -15.14
N LEU A 43 15.40 -29.08 -13.81
CA LEU A 43 15.88 -27.90 -13.10
C LEU A 43 17.41 -27.82 -13.15
N LEU A 44 17.95 -26.70 -13.60
CA LEU A 44 19.38 -26.42 -13.66
C LEU A 44 19.84 -25.52 -12.51
N SER A 45 19.05 -24.48 -12.19
CA SER A 45 19.32 -23.60 -11.07
C SER A 45 18.04 -23.00 -10.52
N HIS A 46 18.08 -22.60 -9.24
CA HIS A 46 17.05 -21.87 -8.55
C HIS A 46 17.70 -20.81 -7.68
N GLU A 47 17.15 -19.60 -7.72
CA GLU A 47 17.60 -18.47 -6.94
C GLU A 47 16.40 -17.71 -6.38
N ASP A 48 16.60 -17.12 -5.18
CA ASP A 48 15.60 -16.33 -4.45
C ASP A 48 16.31 -15.21 -3.71
N TYR A 49 15.91 -13.96 -3.97
CA TYR A 49 16.54 -12.79 -3.37
C TYR A 49 15.50 -11.79 -2.88
N LEU A 50 15.62 -11.42 -1.61
CA LEU A 50 15.02 -10.17 -1.12
C LEU A 50 15.88 -9.00 -1.62
N ILE A 51 15.21 -7.90 -1.97
CA ILE A 51 15.86 -6.66 -2.39
C ILE A 51 15.85 -5.67 -1.23
N GLN A 52 17.00 -5.11 -0.94
CA GLN A 52 17.16 -4.10 0.10
C GLN A 52 16.48 -2.79 -0.34
N PRO A 53 15.52 -2.25 0.44
CA PRO A 53 14.91 -0.96 0.14
C PRO A 53 15.94 0.17 0.17
N ASP A 54 15.92 1.02 -0.86
CA ASP A 54 16.72 2.24 -0.95
C ASP A 54 15.78 3.45 -1.10
N GLY A 55 15.61 4.20 -0.01
CA GLY A 55 14.78 5.40 0.04
C GLY A 55 13.27 5.17 -0.01
N TYR A 56 12.80 3.93 0.17
CA TYR A 56 11.39 3.57 0.25
C TYR A 56 11.12 2.54 1.35
N THR A 57 9.86 2.33 1.71
CA THR A 57 9.42 1.29 2.64
C THR A 57 8.46 0.33 1.95
N VAL A 58 8.35 -0.88 2.49
CA VAL A 58 7.31 -1.83 2.09
C VAL A 58 5.99 -1.37 2.69
N PRO A 59 4.97 -1.07 1.88
CA PRO A 59 3.65 -0.68 2.39
C PRO A 59 3.03 -1.78 3.24
N TYR A 60 2.27 -1.36 4.25
CA TYR A 60 1.62 -2.30 5.17
C TYR A 60 0.72 -3.31 4.44
N ASP A 61 -0.09 -2.85 3.48
CA ASP A 61 -0.99 -3.73 2.73
C ASP A 61 -0.22 -4.78 1.91
N ALA A 62 0.92 -4.42 1.32
CA ALA A 62 1.80 -5.34 0.63
C ALA A 62 2.44 -6.35 1.60
N GLU A 63 2.95 -5.88 2.76
CA GLU A 63 3.47 -6.74 3.82
C GLU A 63 2.43 -7.78 4.29
N GLN A 64 1.14 -7.42 4.37
CA GLN A 64 0.08 -8.36 4.75
C GLN A 64 -0.12 -9.48 3.72
N ILE A 65 0.17 -9.22 2.44
CA ILE A 65 0.03 -10.18 1.35
C ILE A 65 1.22 -11.15 1.33
N HIS A 66 2.44 -10.67 1.12
CA HIS A 66 3.64 -11.51 0.93
C HIS A 66 4.46 -11.73 2.23
N GLY A 67 4.16 -11.02 3.31
CA GLY A 67 4.80 -11.21 4.61
C GLY A 67 6.21 -10.61 4.76
N ILE A 68 6.70 -9.83 3.78
CA ILE A 68 8.02 -9.19 3.82
C ILE A 68 7.86 -7.81 4.43
N SER A 69 8.39 -7.61 5.66
CA SER A 69 8.45 -6.28 6.26
C SER A 69 9.65 -5.48 5.76
N THR A 70 9.59 -4.15 5.87
CA THR A 70 10.72 -3.28 5.58
C THR A 70 11.97 -3.72 6.35
N ALA A 71 11.83 -4.00 7.66
CA ALA A 71 12.94 -4.44 8.50
C ALA A 71 13.56 -5.77 8.04
N LEU A 72 12.74 -6.71 7.55
CA LEU A 72 13.25 -7.97 6.98
C LEU A 72 14.02 -7.72 5.68
N ALA A 73 13.47 -6.91 4.80
CA ALA A 73 14.10 -6.57 3.52
C ALA A 73 15.41 -5.78 3.72
N GLU A 74 15.46 -4.85 4.68
CA GLU A 74 16.69 -4.12 5.05
C GLU A 74 17.77 -5.07 5.63
N GLN A 75 17.38 -6.03 6.47
CA GLN A 75 18.32 -6.94 7.14
C GLN A 75 18.85 -8.04 6.22
N LYS A 76 18.02 -8.58 5.34
CA LYS A 76 18.27 -9.79 4.55
C LYS A 76 18.41 -9.53 3.05
N GLY A 77 17.90 -8.38 2.59
CA GLY A 77 17.93 -8.01 1.19
C GLY A 77 19.33 -7.68 0.68
N LYS A 78 19.52 -7.93 -0.61
CA LYS A 78 20.70 -7.51 -1.36
C LYS A 78 20.45 -6.19 -2.08
N PRO A 79 21.49 -5.41 -2.38
CA PRO A 79 21.35 -4.23 -3.24
C PRO A 79 20.72 -4.58 -4.59
N LEU A 80 19.80 -3.73 -5.08
CA LEU A 80 19.09 -3.94 -6.34
C LEU A 80 20.06 -4.25 -7.51
N ALA A 81 21.14 -3.47 -7.65
CA ALA A 81 22.11 -3.66 -8.73
C ALA A 81 22.76 -5.06 -8.72
N GLU A 82 23.04 -5.61 -7.54
CA GLU A 82 23.58 -6.98 -7.43
C GLU A 82 22.55 -8.01 -7.93
N VAL A 83 21.30 -7.88 -7.52
CA VAL A 83 20.21 -8.79 -7.91
C VAL A 83 19.94 -8.73 -9.40
N LEU A 84 19.89 -7.52 -10.00
CA LEU A 84 19.70 -7.35 -11.44
C LEU A 84 20.84 -7.94 -12.26
N ASN A 85 22.08 -7.84 -11.80
CA ASN A 85 23.22 -8.48 -12.45
C ASN A 85 23.12 -10.00 -12.43
N LEU A 86 22.71 -10.60 -11.29
CA LEU A 86 22.52 -12.04 -11.18
C LEU A 86 21.36 -12.52 -12.08
N PHE A 87 20.25 -11.78 -12.10
CA PHE A 87 19.11 -12.08 -12.94
C PHE A 87 19.44 -11.96 -14.44
N SER A 88 20.18 -10.93 -14.86
CA SER A 88 20.67 -10.77 -16.23
C SER A 88 21.56 -11.93 -16.67
N ALA A 89 22.44 -12.40 -15.78
CA ALA A 89 23.27 -13.55 -16.06
C ALA A 89 22.45 -14.84 -16.26
N ALA A 90 21.36 -15.02 -15.49
CA ALA A 90 20.43 -16.13 -15.66
C ALA A 90 19.60 -15.99 -16.95
N LEU A 91 19.11 -14.79 -17.27
CA LEU A 91 18.39 -14.49 -18.50
C LEU A 91 19.22 -14.83 -19.75
N SER A 92 20.52 -14.52 -19.74
CA SER A 92 21.40 -14.77 -20.87
C SER A 92 21.57 -16.25 -21.22
N GLN A 93 21.25 -17.15 -20.31
CA GLN A 93 21.30 -18.61 -20.50
C GLN A 93 20.00 -19.19 -21.08
N ALA A 94 18.91 -18.43 -21.00
CA ALA A 94 17.57 -18.91 -21.39
C ALA A 94 17.13 -18.34 -22.74
N GLU A 95 16.42 -19.12 -23.51
CA GLU A 95 15.77 -18.68 -24.75
C GLU A 95 14.36 -18.15 -24.49
N TYR A 96 13.69 -18.67 -23.48
CA TYR A 96 12.30 -18.36 -23.17
C TYR A 96 12.15 -17.88 -21.73
N VAL A 97 11.30 -16.89 -21.55
CA VAL A 97 10.93 -16.33 -20.25
C VAL A 97 9.51 -16.75 -19.93
N GLY A 98 9.31 -17.43 -18.81
CA GLY A 98 7.99 -17.93 -18.38
C GLY A 98 7.49 -17.27 -17.09
N GLY A 99 6.17 -17.24 -16.92
CA GLY A 99 5.53 -16.78 -15.70
C GLY A 99 4.02 -17.03 -15.69
N HIS A 100 3.34 -16.59 -14.66
CA HIS A 100 1.89 -16.60 -14.56
C HIS A 100 1.35 -15.18 -14.46
N ASN A 101 0.64 -14.68 -15.48
CA ASN A 101 0.31 -13.27 -15.67
C ASN A 101 1.60 -12.42 -15.74
N VAL A 102 2.59 -12.95 -16.40
CA VAL A 102 3.99 -12.52 -16.41
C VAL A 102 4.20 -11.09 -16.90
N ALA A 103 3.23 -10.50 -17.60
CA ALA A 103 3.30 -9.10 -18.04
C ALA A 103 3.50 -8.12 -16.87
N PHE A 104 2.98 -8.44 -15.68
CA PHE A 104 3.22 -7.64 -14.48
C PHE A 104 4.69 -7.70 -14.10
N ASP A 105 5.25 -8.89 -13.94
CA ASP A 105 6.63 -9.12 -13.50
C ASP A 105 7.67 -8.57 -14.49
N LEU A 106 7.39 -8.72 -15.79
CA LEU A 106 8.21 -8.11 -16.85
C LEU A 106 8.27 -6.59 -16.73
N ASN A 107 7.12 -5.95 -16.46
CA ASN A 107 7.06 -4.50 -16.30
C ASN A 107 7.76 -4.04 -15.01
N ILE A 108 7.60 -4.77 -13.89
CA ILE A 108 8.29 -4.49 -12.64
C ILE A 108 9.80 -4.54 -12.84
N MET A 109 10.31 -5.64 -13.35
CA MET A 109 11.75 -5.82 -13.56
C MET A 109 12.29 -4.85 -14.60
N GLY A 110 11.56 -4.62 -15.70
CA GLY A 110 11.92 -3.61 -16.70
C GLY A 110 12.02 -2.20 -16.09
N ALA A 111 11.09 -1.81 -15.22
CA ALA A 111 11.16 -0.54 -14.51
C ALA A 111 12.36 -0.46 -13.54
N GLU A 112 12.72 -1.57 -12.87
CA GLU A 112 13.89 -1.60 -11.99
C GLU A 112 15.21 -1.47 -12.78
N PHE A 113 15.36 -2.10 -13.95
CA PHE A 113 16.51 -1.88 -14.83
C PHE A 113 16.62 -0.41 -15.24
N LEU A 114 15.53 0.18 -15.70
CA LEU A 114 15.52 1.59 -16.14
C LEU A 114 15.80 2.58 -15.00
N ARG A 115 15.42 2.27 -13.76
CA ARG A 115 15.75 3.08 -12.57
C ARG A 115 17.24 3.18 -12.30
N LEU A 116 17.98 2.12 -12.60
CA LEU A 116 19.47 2.13 -12.50
C LEU A 116 20.12 2.74 -13.73
N GLY A 117 19.36 3.13 -14.76
CA GLY A 117 19.88 3.61 -16.03
C GLY A 117 20.38 2.52 -16.95
N ASP A 118 20.04 1.26 -16.66
CA ASP A 118 20.42 0.09 -17.44
C ASP A 118 19.44 -0.17 -18.58
N HIS A 119 19.91 -0.89 -19.62
CA HIS A 119 19.04 -1.42 -20.65
C HIS A 119 18.15 -2.53 -20.09
N ASN A 120 16.87 -2.54 -20.48
CA ASN A 120 15.94 -3.59 -20.08
C ASN A 120 16.11 -4.86 -20.94
N PRO A 121 16.71 -5.96 -20.43
CA PRO A 121 16.96 -7.16 -21.22
C PRO A 121 15.68 -7.97 -21.52
N LEU A 122 14.56 -7.63 -20.88
CA LEU A 122 13.28 -8.30 -21.04
C LEU A 122 12.45 -7.73 -22.21
N GLU A 123 12.87 -6.63 -22.83
CA GLU A 123 12.11 -5.97 -23.92
C GLU A 123 11.98 -6.88 -25.15
N GLU A 124 13.01 -7.68 -25.44
CA GLU A 124 13.03 -8.62 -26.59
C GLU A 124 12.82 -10.08 -26.16
N ALA A 125 12.37 -10.32 -24.90
CA ALA A 125 12.21 -11.66 -24.38
C ALA A 125 11.11 -12.44 -25.12
N LYS A 126 11.36 -13.73 -25.41
CA LYS A 126 10.35 -14.67 -25.90
C LYS A 126 9.53 -15.19 -24.72
N VAL A 127 8.34 -14.64 -24.54
CA VAL A 127 7.52 -14.84 -23.35
C VAL A 127 6.55 -16.00 -23.49
N ILE A 128 6.45 -16.82 -22.45
CA ILE A 128 5.44 -17.88 -22.28
C ILE A 128 4.65 -17.59 -21.01
N ASP A 129 3.38 -17.22 -21.14
CA ASP A 129 2.47 -16.96 -20.03
C ASP A 129 1.56 -18.17 -19.79
N THR A 130 1.40 -18.57 -18.54
CA THR A 130 0.45 -19.63 -18.16
C THR A 130 -0.94 -19.08 -17.84
N CYS A 131 -1.14 -17.75 -17.78
CA CYS A 131 -2.41 -17.08 -17.55
C CYS A 131 -3.03 -16.60 -18.88
N THR A 132 -3.57 -17.52 -19.67
CA THR A 132 -4.05 -17.28 -21.04
C THR A 132 -5.52 -17.66 -21.24
N GLU A 133 -6.10 -17.31 -22.39
CA GLU A 133 -7.44 -17.80 -22.77
C GLU A 133 -7.46 -19.33 -22.93
N GLU A 134 -6.36 -19.97 -23.33
CA GLU A 134 -6.25 -21.44 -23.44
C GLU A 134 -6.40 -22.07 -22.06
N THR A 135 -5.68 -21.59 -21.05
CA THR A 135 -5.79 -22.08 -19.68
C THR A 135 -7.12 -21.72 -19.04
N ALA A 136 -7.75 -20.60 -19.41
CA ALA A 136 -9.12 -20.29 -19.00
C ALA A 136 -10.14 -21.29 -19.57
N GLN A 137 -9.99 -21.69 -20.86
CA GLN A 137 -10.81 -22.73 -21.49
C GLN A 137 -10.58 -24.10 -20.85
N LEU A 138 -9.35 -24.39 -20.40
CA LEU A 138 -9.00 -25.61 -19.71
C LEU A 138 -9.67 -25.68 -18.33
N CYS A 139 -9.55 -24.63 -17.52
CA CYS A 139 -10.08 -24.57 -16.16
C CYS A 139 -11.59 -24.33 -16.09
N ARG A 140 -12.20 -23.69 -17.09
CA ARG A 140 -13.64 -23.37 -17.20
C ARG A 140 -14.24 -22.66 -15.98
N LEU A 141 -13.49 -21.76 -15.39
CA LEU A 141 -13.94 -21.01 -14.22
C LEU A 141 -15.00 -19.95 -14.59
N PRO A 142 -16.10 -19.82 -13.82
CA PRO A 142 -17.12 -18.81 -14.09
C PRO A 142 -16.62 -17.40 -13.74
N GLY A 143 -17.22 -16.34 -14.33
CA GLY A 143 -16.97 -14.94 -13.97
C GLY A 143 -16.12 -14.16 -14.96
N GLY A 144 -15.77 -14.73 -16.12
CA GLY A 144 -15.13 -13.98 -17.22
C GLY A 144 -16.05 -12.95 -17.87
N ARG A 145 -15.48 -11.89 -18.43
CA ARG A 145 -16.22 -10.83 -19.13
C ARG A 145 -16.72 -11.30 -20.51
N GLY A 146 -17.91 -10.85 -20.93
CA GLY A 146 -18.43 -11.12 -22.26
C GLY A 146 -18.76 -12.59 -22.54
N GLY A 147 -19.14 -13.39 -21.54
CA GLY A 147 -19.48 -14.81 -21.69
C GLY A 147 -18.28 -15.75 -21.79
N LYS A 148 -17.06 -15.24 -21.65
CA LYS A 148 -15.84 -16.04 -21.59
C LYS A 148 -15.63 -16.65 -20.20
N PHE A 149 -14.74 -17.64 -20.09
CA PHE A 149 -14.27 -18.12 -18.79
C PHE A 149 -13.33 -17.09 -18.15
N LYS A 150 -13.27 -17.08 -16.82
CA LYS A 150 -12.31 -16.29 -16.05
C LYS A 150 -10.90 -16.82 -16.29
N LEU A 151 -9.91 -15.93 -16.44
CA LEU A 151 -8.50 -16.30 -16.39
C LEU A 151 -8.19 -16.89 -15.02
N PRO A 152 -7.53 -18.07 -14.95
CA PRO A 152 -7.24 -18.73 -13.68
C PRO A 152 -6.17 -17.95 -12.91
N THR A 153 -6.28 -17.93 -11.58
CA THR A 153 -5.14 -17.62 -10.72
C THR A 153 -4.17 -18.81 -10.74
N LEU A 154 -2.92 -18.60 -10.32
CA LEU A 154 -1.93 -19.66 -10.24
C LEU A 154 -2.43 -20.86 -9.39
N THR A 155 -3.04 -20.59 -8.24
CA THR A 155 -3.62 -21.61 -7.36
C THR A 155 -4.76 -22.40 -8.04
N GLU A 156 -5.62 -21.72 -8.79
CA GLU A 156 -6.72 -22.36 -9.52
C GLU A 156 -6.18 -23.26 -10.65
N LEU A 157 -5.19 -22.76 -11.41
CA LEU A 157 -4.54 -23.54 -12.47
C LEU A 157 -3.81 -24.76 -11.91
N TYR A 158 -3.02 -24.56 -10.85
CA TYR A 158 -2.28 -25.62 -10.18
C TYR A 158 -3.24 -26.71 -9.65
N THR A 159 -4.32 -26.29 -8.96
CA THR A 159 -5.34 -27.23 -8.46
C THR A 159 -6.01 -28.00 -9.59
N HIS A 160 -6.29 -27.34 -10.73
CA HIS A 160 -6.86 -27.99 -11.90
C HIS A 160 -5.92 -29.06 -12.49
N LEU A 161 -4.62 -28.77 -12.57
CA LEU A 161 -3.63 -29.67 -13.20
C LEU A 161 -3.24 -30.85 -12.31
N PHE A 162 -3.16 -30.64 -10.98
CA PHE A 162 -2.58 -31.61 -10.05
C PHE A 162 -3.57 -32.16 -9.00
N GLY A 163 -4.79 -31.61 -8.92
CA GLY A 163 -5.83 -32.05 -7.97
C GLY A 163 -5.60 -31.62 -6.52
N THR A 164 -4.51 -30.90 -6.23
CA THR A 164 -4.15 -30.38 -4.90
C THR A 164 -3.72 -28.93 -5.02
N GLY A 165 -3.85 -28.14 -3.95
CA GLY A 165 -3.24 -26.81 -3.88
C GLY A 165 -1.75 -26.91 -3.53
N PHE A 166 -1.00 -25.81 -3.74
CA PHE A 166 0.36 -25.65 -3.22
C PHE A 166 0.36 -24.74 -1.98
N GLY A 167 1.40 -24.88 -1.14
CA GLY A 167 1.53 -24.09 0.09
C GLY A 167 2.19 -22.74 -0.14
N GLU A 168 1.92 -21.79 0.77
CA GLU A 168 2.59 -20.47 0.85
C GLU A 168 2.51 -19.61 -0.42
N ALA A 169 1.36 -19.58 -1.10
CA ALA A 169 1.06 -18.59 -2.13
C ALA A 169 1.39 -17.16 -1.64
N HIS A 170 1.86 -16.31 -2.53
CA HIS A 170 2.45 -14.99 -2.24
C HIS A 170 3.83 -15.06 -1.55
N ASN A 171 4.60 -16.05 -1.94
CA ASN A 171 6.04 -16.15 -1.72
C ASN A 171 6.66 -16.45 -3.08
N ALA A 172 7.48 -15.56 -3.63
CA ALA A 172 7.99 -15.69 -4.99
C ALA A 172 8.66 -17.05 -5.26
N THR A 173 9.32 -17.68 -4.27
CA THR A 173 9.90 -19.02 -4.40
C THR A 173 8.85 -20.09 -4.61
N ALA A 174 7.76 -20.05 -3.82
CA ALA A 174 6.67 -21.02 -3.95
C ALA A 174 5.89 -20.82 -5.25
N ASP A 175 5.66 -19.55 -5.61
CA ASP A 175 4.93 -19.17 -6.82
C ASP A 175 5.74 -19.52 -8.09
N VAL A 176 7.07 -19.35 -8.10
CA VAL A 176 7.94 -19.80 -9.19
C VAL A 176 7.94 -21.32 -9.33
N GLU A 177 8.01 -22.08 -8.24
CA GLU A 177 7.95 -23.55 -8.29
C GLU A 177 6.61 -24.02 -8.85
N ALA A 178 5.50 -23.46 -8.36
CA ALA A 178 4.16 -23.78 -8.84
C ALA A 178 3.98 -23.39 -10.33
N THR A 179 4.47 -22.22 -10.72
CA THR A 179 4.42 -21.74 -12.11
C THR A 179 5.25 -22.60 -13.04
N SER A 180 6.48 -22.96 -12.65
CA SER A 180 7.35 -23.86 -13.43
C SER A 180 6.70 -25.21 -13.64
N ARG A 181 6.13 -25.79 -12.59
CA ARG A 181 5.41 -27.04 -12.65
C ARG A 181 4.21 -26.98 -13.58
N CYS A 182 3.39 -25.91 -13.48
CA CYS A 182 2.24 -25.70 -14.36
C CYS A 182 2.67 -25.52 -15.82
N LEU A 183 3.66 -24.68 -16.08
CA LEU A 183 4.15 -24.40 -17.43
C LEU A 183 4.67 -25.66 -18.11
N LEU A 184 5.55 -26.41 -17.46
CA LEU A 184 6.13 -27.63 -18.00
C LEU A 184 5.04 -28.72 -18.22
N GLU A 185 4.07 -28.86 -17.31
CA GLU A 185 2.97 -29.80 -17.45
C GLU A 185 2.04 -29.45 -18.61
N LEU A 186 1.72 -28.18 -18.79
CA LEU A 186 0.90 -27.69 -19.92
C LEU A 186 1.59 -27.94 -21.26
N LEU A 187 2.90 -27.66 -21.35
CA LEU A 187 3.70 -27.94 -22.55
C LEU A 187 3.81 -29.46 -22.82
N ARG A 188 4.06 -30.25 -21.77
CA ARG A 188 4.13 -31.70 -21.87
C ARG A 188 2.84 -32.30 -22.41
N LYS A 189 1.68 -31.82 -21.95
CA LYS A 189 0.36 -32.29 -22.41
C LYS A 189 -0.09 -31.68 -23.73
N GLY A 190 0.65 -30.72 -24.28
CA GLY A 190 0.20 -29.95 -25.44
C GLY A 190 -1.09 -29.19 -25.17
N GLN A 191 -1.28 -28.64 -23.96
CA GLN A 191 -2.45 -27.88 -23.52
C GLN A 191 -2.19 -26.35 -23.54
N LEU A 192 -0.97 -25.95 -23.86
CA LEU A 192 -0.55 -24.57 -24.07
C LEU A 192 0.28 -24.51 -25.37
N HIS A 193 -0.08 -23.59 -26.25
CA HIS A 193 0.54 -23.41 -27.57
C HIS A 193 1.08 -21.99 -27.72
N PRO A 194 2.17 -21.63 -27.01
CA PRO A 194 2.69 -20.27 -27.10
C PRO A 194 3.22 -19.99 -28.51
N ALA A 195 2.87 -18.83 -29.07
CA ALA A 195 3.29 -18.44 -30.41
C ALA A 195 4.82 -18.46 -30.61
N VAL A 196 5.59 -18.18 -29.53
CA VAL A 196 7.06 -18.21 -29.55
C VAL A 196 7.65 -19.62 -29.77
N LEU A 197 6.83 -20.66 -29.58
CA LEU A 197 7.20 -22.07 -29.79
C LEU A 197 6.67 -22.63 -31.14
N GLU A 198 5.96 -21.81 -31.94
CA GLU A 198 5.53 -22.23 -33.28
C GLU A 198 6.74 -22.62 -34.14
N GLY A 199 6.65 -23.81 -34.79
CA GLY A 199 7.75 -24.36 -35.57
C GLY A 199 8.89 -24.98 -34.74
N LYS A 200 8.79 -25.01 -33.41
CA LYS A 200 9.77 -25.59 -32.47
C LYS A 200 9.35 -26.98 -31.97
N SER A 201 8.78 -27.79 -32.85
CA SER A 201 8.31 -29.15 -32.55
C SER A 201 9.39 -30.06 -31.92
N GLU A 202 10.64 -29.88 -32.29
CA GLU A 202 11.78 -30.66 -31.74
C GLU A 202 12.01 -30.35 -30.25
N GLN A 203 11.93 -29.04 -29.81
CA GLN A 203 12.09 -28.71 -28.40
C GLN A 203 10.94 -29.27 -27.56
N LEU A 204 9.69 -29.18 -28.05
CA LEU A 204 8.55 -29.75 -27.35
C LEU A 204 8.67 -31.28 -27.28
N ARG A 205 9.20 -31.92 -28.32
CA ARG A 205 9.45 -33.39 -28.35
C ARG A 205 10.48 -33.78 -27.28
N VAL A 206 11.58 -33.02 -27.12
CA VAL A 206 12.59 -33.27 -26.09
C VAL A 206 11.96 -33.24 -24.70
N LEU A 207 11.10 -32.27 -24.41
CA LEU A 207 10.37 -32.17 -23.13
C LEU A 207 9.45 -33.40 -22.94
N GLN A 208 8.64 -33.72 -23.95
CA GLN A 208 7.65 -34.82 -23.88
C GLN A 208 8.30 -36.19 -23.76
N GLU A 209 9.43 -36.41 -24.40
CA GLU A 209 10.21 -37.67 -24.31
C GLU A 209 10.91 -37.81 -22.95
N ALA A 210 11.42 -36.69 -22.40
CA ALA A 210 12.07 -36.68 -21.10
C ALA A 210 11.07 -36.82 -19.93
N GLN A 211 9.87 -36.20 -20.07
CA GLN A 211 8.85 -36.17 -19.04
C GLN A 211 7.65 -37.05 -19.43
N THR A 212 7.75 -38.32 -19.16
CA THR A 212 6.71 -39.31 -19.51
C THR A 212 5.55 -39.39 -18.52
N SER A 213 5.76 -38.90 -17.30
CA SER A 213 4.76 -38.78 -16.22
C SER A 213 4.40 -37.34 -15.92
N THR A 214 3.42 -37.12 -15.05
CA THR A 214 3.10 -35.79 -14.50
C THR A 214 4.34 -35.17 -13.88
N ILE A 215 4.57 -33.87 -14.14
CA ILE A 215 5.70 -33.12 -13.56
C ILE A 215 5.60 -33.15 -12.03
N GLU A 216 6.63 -33.68 -11.39
CA GLU A 216 6.69 -33.75 -9.93
C GLU A 216 7.07 -32.40 -9.29
N GLU A 217 6.65 -32.24 -8.07
CA GLU A 217 7.04 -31.11 -7.23
C GLU A 217 8.51 -31.27 -6.83
N ILE A 218 9.29 -30.19 -6.97
CA ILE A 218 10.71 -30.20 -6.59
C ILE A 218 10.84 -30.16 -5.08
N GLY A 219 9.88 -29.49 -4.40
CA GLY A 219 9.83 -29.38 -2.95
C GLY A 219 10.93 -28.48 -2.40
N LEU A 220 11.15 -27.35 -3.00
CA LEU A 220 12.13 -26.38 -2.55
C LEU A 220 11.81 -25.89 -1.13
N LYS A 221 12.85 -25.81 -0.31
CA LYS A 221 12.71 -25.23 1.03
C LYS A 221 12.71 -23.71 0.92
N HIS A 222 11.63 -23.11 1.33
CA HIS A 222 11.51 -21.67 1.41
C HIS A 222 11.33 -21.18 2.86
N VAL A 223 11.68 -19.92 3.10
CA VAL A 223 11.56 -19.29 4.41
C VAL A 223 10.16 -18.73 4.55
N ASN A 224 9.46 -19.04 5.62
CA ASN A 224 8.21 -18.36 5.94
C ASN A 224 8.49 -16.90 6.31
N LEU A 225 8.33 -16.01 5.33
CA LEU A 225 8.68 -14.59 5.42
C LEU A 225 7.85 -13.86 6.46
N LYS A 226 6.57 -14.21 6.60
CA LYS A 226 5.68 -13.63 7.62
C LYS A 226 6.16 -13.94 9.05
N LYS A 227 6.57 -15.18 9.32
CA LYS A 227 7.16 -15.55 10.62
C LYS A 227 8.51 -14.88 10.83
N ALA A 228 9.32 -14.75 9.77
CA ALA A 228 10.62 -14.07 9.87
C ALA A 228 10.43 -12.57 10.21
N SER A 229 9.51 -11.87 9.55
CA SER A 229 9.16 -10.49 9.83
C SER A 229 8.63 -10.30 11.25
N GLN A 230 7.71 -11.15 11.71
CA GLN A 230 7.14 -11.09 13.06
C GLN A 230 8.21 -11.24 14.15
N LYS A 231 9.18 -12.14 13.96
CA LYS A 231 10.31 -12.30 14.92
C LYS A 231 11.17 -11.05 15.04
N LEU A 232 11.37 -10.31 13.94
CA LEU A 232 12.13 -9.05 13.95
C LEU A 232 11.38 -7.97 14.71
N VAL A 233 10.08 -7.82 14.48
CA VAL A 233 9.22 -6.86 15.19
C VAL A 233 9.24 -7.15 16.70
N GLN A 234 9.05 -8.40 17.11
CA GLN A 234 9.09 -8.80 18.53
C GLN A 234 10.45 -8.50 19.18
N LYS A 235 11.55 -8.68 18.43
CA LYS A 235 12.89 -8.36 18.92
C LYS A 235 13.08 -6.85 19.12
N GLN A 236 12.59 -6.02 18.21
CA GLN A 236 12.64 -4.56 18.34
C GLN A 236 11.76 -4.04 19.48
N GLU A 237 10.61 -4.65 19.73
CA GLU A 237 9.72 -4.30 20.85
C GLU A 237 10.30 -4.69 22.22
N SER A 238 11.19 -5.67 22.28
CA SER A 238 11.86 -6.12 23.52
C SER A 238 13.08 -5.27 23.90
N GLU A 239 13.55 -4.36 23.04
CA GLU A 239 14.61 -3.43 23.43
C GLU A 239 14.04 -2.36 24.39
N PRO A 240 14.69 -2.12 25.55
CA PRO A 240 14.16 -1.16 26.53
C PRO A 240 14.14 0.24 25.93
N THR A 241 12.93 0.79 25.74
CA THR A 241 12.74 2.20 25.42
C THR A 241 13.36 3.06 26.50
N LYS A 242 14.16 4.08 26.14
CA LYS A 242 14.70 5.03 27.11
C LYS A 242 13.52 5.58 27.93
N PRO A 243 13.60 5.56 29.28
CA PRO A 243 12.52 6.06 30.10
C PRO A 243 12.32 7.55 29.82
N ILE A 244 11.06 7.95 29.59
CA ILE A 244 10.65 9.36 29.51
C ILE A 244 11.03 9.98 30.86
N SER A 245 11.63 11.17 30.85
CA SER A 245 12.01 11.86 32.09
C SER A 245 10.78 11.98 33.00
N THR A 246 10.93 11.65 34.28
CA THR A 246 9.86 11.68 35.30
C THR A 246 9.19 13.08 35.41
N SER A 247 9.90 14.17 35.09
CA SER A 247 9.36 15.53 35.07
C SER A 247 8.33 15.76 33.95
N LEU A 248 8.59 15.23 32.73
CA LEU A 248 7.66 15.35 31.60
C LEU A 248 6.37 14.55 31.82
N SER A 249 6.47 13.40 32.48
CA SER A 249 5.31 12.56 32.84
C SER A 249 4.37 13.28 33.81
N ALA A 250 4.90 13.97 34.84
CA ALA A 250 4.10 14.69 35.82
C ALA A 250 3.39 15.92 35.22
N GLU A 251 4.03 16.61 34.28
CA GLU A 251 3.40 17.74 33.55
C GLU A 251 2.27 17.26 32.63
N LEU A 252 2.44 16.14 31.95
CA LEU A 252 1.42 15.53 31.09
C LEU A 252 0.23 15.00 31.90
N ASP A 253 0.47 14.40 33.05
CA ASP A 253 -0.58 13.88 33.93
C ASP A 253 -1.42 15.01 34.57
N ALA A 254 -0.84 16.20 34.72
CA ALA A 254 -1.54 17.39 35.24
C ALA A 254 -2.21 18.24 34.11
N ALA A 255 -1.92 17.98 32.86
CA ALA A 255 -2.47 18.77 31.75
C ALA A 255 -3.95 18.41 31.50
N PRO A 256 -4.84 19.41 31.34
CA PRO A 256 -6.23 19.16 31.02
C PRO A 256 -6.34 18.57 29.60
N PHE A 257 -7.03 17.42 29.48
CA PHE A 257 -7.22 16.75 28.20
C PHE A 257 -8.39 17.33 27.42
N VAL A 258 -8.22 17.48 26.09
CA VAL A 258 -9.25 17.98 25.18
C VAL A 258 -9.22 17.12 23.89
N HIS A 259 -10.38 16.65 23.46
CA HIS A 259 -10.50 16.04 22.15
C HIS A 259 -10.53 17.09 21.04
N LEU A 260 -9.49 17.15 20.21
CA LEU A 260 -9.34 18.11 19.11
C LEU A 260 -9.72 17.53 17.74
N HIS A 261 -9.89 16.22 17.62
CA HIS A 261 -10.22 15.49 16.38
C HIS A 261 -11.40 14.55 16.62
N ASN A 262 -12.60 15.04 16.31
CA ASN A 262 -13.86 14.30 16.52
C ASN A 262 -14.80 14.42 15.31
N HIS A 263 -15.42 13.30 14.94
CA HIS A 263 -16.45 13.26 13.92
C HIS A 263 -17.83 13.10 14.56
N SER A 264 -18.78 13.91 14.10
CA SER A 264 -20.18 13.81 14.49
C SER A 264 -21.01 13.05 13.44
N GLN A 265 -22.29 12.87 13.73
CA GLN A 265 -23.27 12.33 12.79
C GLN A 265 -23.34 13.06 11.44
N PHE A 266 -22.73 14.24 11.29
CA PHE A 266 -22.64 14.98 10.02
C PHE A 266 -21.47 14.52 9.14
N SER A 267 -20.58 13.68 9.66
CA SER A 267 -19.68 12.82 8.85
C SER A 267 -20.45 11.61 8.37
N VAL A 268 -21.37 11.84 7.40
CA VAL A 268 -22.37 10.86 6.96
C VAL A 268 -21.70 9.57 6.46
N LEU A 269 -22.21 8.42 6.90
CA LEU A 269 -21.70 7.06 6.68
C LEU A 269 -20.32 6.76 7.34
N GLN A 270 -19.75 7.71 8.07
CA GLN A 270 -18.41 7.53 8.68
C GLN A 270 -18.47 7.63 10.21
N ALA A 271 -19.40 8.41 10.77
CA ALA A 271 -19.57 8.53 12.22
C ALA A 271 -21.04 8.57 12.64
N THR A 272 -21.29 8.13 13.88
CA THR A 272 -22.63 8.05 14.47
C THR A 272 -22.78 8.89 15.75
N SER A 273 -21.72 9.58 16.17
CA SER A 273 -21.70 10.34 17.42
C SER A 273 -22.65 11.53 17.38
N LYS A 274 -23.62 11.54 18.30
CA LYS A 274 -24.55 12.67 18.45
C LYS A 274 -23.85 13.80 19.21
N MET A 275 -24.01 15.05 18.77
CA MET A 275 -23.40 16.21 19.40
C MET A 275 -23.72 16.36 20.88
N SER A 276 -24.99 16.10 21.26
CA SER A 276 -25.40 16.15 22.66
C SER A 276 -24.63 15.16 23.52
N GLN A 277 -24.40 13.95 23.02
CA GLN A 277 -23.62 12.93 23.72
C GLN A 277 -22.14 13.32 23.83
N MET A 278 -21.55 13.88 22.77
CA MET A 278 -20.17 14.36 22.79
C MET A 278 -19.97 15.44 23.87
N ILE A 279 -20.92 16.39 23.99
CA ILE A 279 -20.88 17.45 24.99
C ILE A 279 -21.08 16.90 26.40
N SER A 280 -22.04 15.95 26.61
CA SER A 280 -22.24 15.32 27.91
C SER A 280 -20.98 14.59 28.37
N VAL A 281 -20.34 13.80 27.49
CA VAL A 281 -19.10 13.09 27.81
C VAL A 281 -17.96 14.06 28.11
N ALA A 282 -17.85 15.16 27.40
CA ALA A 282 -16.84 16.19 27.68
C ALA A 282 -17.07 16.82 29.06
N ALA A 283 -18.33 17.12 29.42
CA ALA A 283 -18.68 17.66 30.74
C ALA A 283 -18.42 16.66 31.86
N GLU A 284 -18.83 15.40 31.71
CA GLU A 284 -18.60 14.32 32.66
C GLU A 284 -17.12 14.09 32.95
N ASN A 285 -16.27 14.29 31.95
CA ASN A 285 -14.81 14.16 32.06
C ASN A 285 -14.11 15.49 32.34
N GLN A 286 -14.84 16.55 32.69
CA GLN A 286 -14.29 17.87 33.03
C GLN A 286 -13.35 18.46 31.97
N MET A 287 -13.65 18.20 30.68
CA MET A 287 -12.86 18.75 29.58
C MET A 287 -13.16 20.23 29.40
N PRO A 288 -12.16 21.12 29.41
CA PRO A 288 -12.38 22.57 29.29
C PRO A 288 -12.78 22.99 27.87
N ALA A 289 -12.61 22.11 26.88
CA ALA A 289 -12.97 22.34 25.50
C ALA A 289 -13.29 21.03 24.79
N ILE A 290 -13.95 21.13 23.62
CA ILE A 290 -14.14 20.01 22.68
C ILE A 290 -14.19 20.56 21.25
N ALA A 291 -13.62 19.83 20.31
CA ALA A 291 -13.68 20.17 18.88
C ALA A 291 -14.70 19.31 18.14
N ILE A 292 -15.21 19.84 17.02
CA ILE A 292 -15.87 19.11 15.95
C ILE A 292 -15.03 19.26 14.67
N THR A 293 -14.74 18.16 13.99
CA THR A 293 -13.88 18.12 12.80
C THR A 293 -14.46 17.16 11.75
N ASP A 294 -15.71 17.38 11.35
CA ASP A 294 -16.39 16.53 10.39
C ASP A 294 -15.68 16.52 9.03
N HIS A 295 -15.84 15.42 8.29
CA HIS A 295 -15.19 15.20 7.00
C HIS A 295 -15.68 16.19 5.94
N ALA A 296 -14.80 17.06 5.50
CA ALA A 296 -14.91 18.04 4.44
C ALA A 296 -16.13 18.98 4.52
N ASN A 297 -16.87 19.01 5.63
CA ASN A 297 -18.06 19.82 5.77
C ASN A 297 -18.17 20.50 7.16
N LEU A 298 -18.96 21.57 7.23
CA LEU A 298 -19.26 22.32 8.44
C LEU A 298 -20.76 22.31 8.78
N MET A 299 -21.51 21.33 8.26
CA MET A 299 -22.97 21.26 8.45
C MET A 299 -23.38 21.16 9.92
N GLY A 300 -22.55 20.52 10.74
CA GLY A 300 -22.71 20.38 12.18
C GLY A 300 -22.35 21.61 13.00
N ALA A 301 -21.56 22.53 12.48
CA ALA A 301 -20.93 23.59 13.27
C ALA A 301 -21.94 24.49 14.02
N PHE A 302 -23.02 24.92 13.35
CA PHE A 302 -24.06 25.74 13.99
C PHE A 302 -24.77 24.98 15.13
N HIS A 303 -25.13 23.73 14.90
CA HIS A 303 -25.78 22.87 15.89
C HIS A 303 -24.86 22.61 17.08
N PHE A 304 -23.58 22.41 16.84
CA PHE A 304 -22.55 22.19 17.85
C PHE A 304 -22.38 23.44 18.75
N ILE A 305 -22.18 24.61 18.16
CA ILE A 305 -22.03 25.87 18.90
C ILE A 305 -23.30 26.16 19.75
N LYS A 306 -24.51 25.93 19.17
CA LYS A 306 -25.75 26.13 19.90
C LYS A 306 -25.89 25.15 21.07
N ALA A 307 -25.52 23.88 20.88
CA ALA A 307 -25.61 22.85 21.91
C ALA A 307 -24.63 23.10 23.06
N VAL A 308 -23.38 23.49 22.78
CA VAL A 308 -22.41 23.91 23.80
C VAL A 308 -22.89 25.18 24.52
N GLY A 309 -23.40 26.19 23.79
CA GLY A 309 -23.94 27.40 24.38
C GLY A 309 -25.12 27.15 25.31
N ASN A 310 -25.99 26.18 25.00
CA ASN A 310 -27.07 25.75 25.91
C ASN A 310 -26.53 25.06 27.16
N HIS A 311 -25.54 24.16 27.05
CA HIS A 311 -24.90 23.54 28.19
C HIS A 311 -24.26 24.60 29.11
N ASN A 312 -23.52 25.56 28.55
CA ASN A 312 -22.82 26.61 29.32
C ASN A 312 -23.73 27.60 30.04
N LYS A 313 -24.99 27.75 29.60
CA LYS A 313 -25.95 28.66 30.31
C LYS A 313 -26.28 28.15 31.70
N ASP A 314 -26.30 26.85 31.89
CA ASP A 314 -26.68 26.20 33.16
C ASP A 314 -25.46 25.76 33.98
N ALA A 315 -24.26 25.88 33.39
CA ALA A 315 -23.00 25.47 34.02
C ALA A 315 -22.33 26.62 34.76
N VAL A 316 -21.71 26.36 35.92
CA VAL A 316 -20.80 27.28 36.58
C VAL A 316 -19.58 27.59 35.72
N GLU A 317 -18.90 28.69 35.91
CA GLU A 317 -17.83 29.19 35.04
C GLU A 317 -16.71 28.14 34.81
N GLU A 318 -16.34 27.44 35.88
CA GLU A 318 -15.29 26.39 35.85
C GLU A 318 -15.71 25.11 35.10
N ALA A 319 -17.01 24.88 34.90
CA ALA A 319 -17.57 23.76 34.18
C ALA A 319 -17.99 24.12 32.74
N GLN A 320 -17.75 25.36 32.29
CA GLN A 320 -18.06 25.76 30.93
C GLN A 320 -17.09 25.12 29.94
N ILE A 321 -17.62 24.68 28.81
CA ILE A 321 -16.87 24.03 27.73
C ILE A 321 -16.65 25.03 26.59
N LYS A 322 -15.41 25.17 26.12
CA LYS A 322 -15.08 25.99 24.95
C LYS A 322 -15.32 25.18 23.67
N PRO A 323 -16.22 25.59 22.77
CA PRO A 323 -16.40 24.93 21.48
C PRO A 323 -15.28 25.32 20.53
N ILE A 324 -14.71 24.31 19.84
CA ILE A 324 -13.71 24.51 18.78
C ILE A 324 -14.30 23.95 17.47
N VAL A 325 -14.32 24.78 16.42
CA VAL A 325 -14.80 24.37 15.11
C VAL A 325 -13.61 24.10 14.20
N GLY A 326 -13.60 22.93 13.62
CA GLY A 326 -12.63 22.48 12.64
C GLY A 326 -13.30 21.71 11.50
N CYS A 327 -12.48 21.18 10.63
CA CYS A 327 -12.88 20.31 9.52
C CYS A 327 -11.71 19.41 9.13
N GLU A 328 -11.95 18.14 8.88
CA GLU A 328 -10.96 17.24 8.29
C GLU A 328 -11.14 17.20 6.78
N PHE A 329 -10.12 17.65 6.02
CA PHE A 329 -10.17 17.71 4.57
C PHE A 329 -9.35 16.59 3.93
N TYR A 330 -9.78 16.18 2.73
CA TYR A 330 -9.01 15.34 1.81
C TYR A 330 -8.11 16.23 0.96
N VAL A 331 -6.81 16.24 1.24
CA VAL A 331 -5.81 17.07 0.55
C VAL A 331 -5.11 16.23 -0.49
N CYS A 332 -5.46 16.40 -1.78
CA CYS A 332 -4.94 15.68 -2.92
C CYS A 332 -3.84 16.47 -3.66
N GLU A 333 -3.30 15.89 -4.71
CA GLU A 333 -2.27 16.54 -5.54
C GLU A 333 -2.84 17.71 -6.36
N ASP A 334 -3.94 17.47 -7.07
CA ASP A 334 -4.71 18.47 -7.82
C ASP A 334 -6.21 18.16 -7.68
N HIS A 335 -6.94 19.04 -6.99
CA HIS A 335 -8.37 18.86 -6.73
C HIS A 335 -9.23 18.96 -8.01
N LYS A 336 -8.71 19.54 -9.10
CA LYS A 336 -9.40 19.68 -10.39
C LYS A 336 -9.18 18.48 -11.32
N ASP A 337 -8.13 17.68 -11.09
CA ASP A 337 -7.90 16.48 -11.86
C ASP A 337 -8.94 15.40 -11.52
N LYS A 338 -9.76 15.03 -12.51
CA LYS A 338 -10.77 13.97 -12.45
C LYS A 338 -10.45 12.81 -13.39
N THR A 339 -9.24 12.79 -13.96
CA THR A 339 -8.80 11.73 -14.89
C THR A 339 -8.32 10.47 -14.16
N ARG A 340 -7.86 10.64 -12.91
CA ARG A 340 -7.43 9.55 -12.03
C ARG A 340 -8.06 9.69 -10.64
N ARG A 341 -8.24 8.57 -9.96
CA ARG A 341 -8.66 8.60 -8.57
C ARG A 341 -7.48 8.97 -7.68
N ASP A 342 -7.62 10.07 -6.98
CA ASP A 342 -6.73 10.54 -5.91
C ASP A 342 -7.63 11.08 -4.79
N ASP A 343 -7.89 10.24 -3.79
CA ASP A 343 -8.74 10.62 -2.66
C ASP A 343 -8.02 11.59 -1.70
N GLY A 344 -6.70 11.79 -1.87
CA GLY A 344 -5.88 12.65 -1.04
C GLY A 344 -5.61 12.09 0.36
N TYR A 345 -4.99 12.93 1.19
CA TYR A 345 -4.68 12.64 2.60
C TYR A 345 -5.63 13.38 3.53
N GLN A 346 -6.01 12.74 4.63
CA GLN A 346 -6.88 13.35 5.64
C GLN A 346 -6.07 14.27 6.54
N VAL A 347 -6.41 15.56 6.56
CA VAL A 347 -5.71 16.59 7.34
C VAL A 347 -6.73 17.42 8.11
N VAL A 348 -6.48 17.62 9.40
CA VAL A 348 -7.40 18.31 10.29
C VAL A 348 -7.02 19.79 10.41
N PHE A 349 -8.01 20.66 10.24
CA PHE A 349 -7.86 22.10 10.38
C PHE A 349 -8.81 22.63 11.47
N LEU A 350 -8.30 23.42 12.40
CA LEU A 350 -9.07 24.05 13.48
C LEU A 350 -9.08 25.56 13.30
N ALA A 351 -10.24 26.21 13.45
CA ALA A 351 -10.37 27.66 13.37
C ALA A 351 -9.90 28.33 14.67
N LYS A 352 -8.96 29.26 14.60
CA LYS A 352 -8.49 30.09 15.74
C LYS A 352 -9.52 31.15 16.12
N ASN A 353 -10.31 31.59 15.14
CA ASN A 353 -11.28 32.67 15.30
C ASN A 353 -12.34 32.65 14.18
N LYS A 354 -13.22 33.62 14.13
CA LYS A 354 -14.30 33.74 13.12
C LYS A 354 -13.76 33.82 11.69
N LYS A 355 -12.62 34.45 11.45
CA LYS A 355 -12.02 34.51 10.10
C LYS A 355 -11.54 33.12 9.66
N GLY A 356 -10.89 32.35 10.55
CA GLY A 356 -10.52 30.95 10.31
C GLY A 356 -11.73 30.08 9.99
N TYR A 357 -12.86 30.24 10.71
CA TYR A 357 -14.11 29.57 10.38
C TYR A 357 -14.61 29.89 8.95
N HIS A 358 -14.55 31.18 8.54
CA HIS A 358 -14.92 31.55 7.18
C HIS A 358 -13.97 30.92 6.12
N ASN A 359 -12.68 30.81 6.45
CA ASN A 359 -11.71 30.13 5.58
C ASN A 359 -12.05 28.65 5.43
N LEU A 360 -12.35 27.94 6.52
CA LEU A 360 -12.83 26.55 6.46
C LEU A 360 -14.10 26.41 5.61
N ALA A 361 -15.06 27.34 5.73
CA ALA A 361 -16.28 27.31 4.94
C ALA A 361 -16.02 27.47 3.43
N LYS A 362 -15.06 28.32 3.06
CA LYS A 362 -14.62 28.47 1.65
C LYS A 362 -13.92 27.22 1.14
N MET A 363 -13.00 26.66 1.93
CA MET A 363 -12.32 25.42 1.59
C MET A 363 -13.31 24.26 1.39
N SER A 364 -14.32 24.13 2.28
CA SER A 364 -15.38 23.13 2.14
C SER A 364 -16.21 23.37 0.87
N SER A 365 -16.55 24.62 0.55
CA SER A 365 -17.29 24.94 -0.68
C SER A 365 -16.50 24.55 -1.94
N ILE A 366 -15.19 24.86 -1.99
CA ILE A 366 -14.30 24.48 -3.10
C ILE A 366 -14.21 22.97 -3.21
N ALA A 367 -14.07 22.26 -2.09
CA ALA A 367 -13.98 20.81 -2.07
C ALA A 367 -15.21 20.14 -2.73
N TYR A 368 -16.42 20.65 -2.45
CA TYR A 368 -17.65 20.11 -3.02
C TYR A 368 -17.96 20.59 -4.44
N VAL A 369 -17.70 21.87 -4.75
CA VAL A 369 -18.09 22.46 -6.04
C VAL A 369 -17.07 22.14 -7.14
N GLU A 370 -15.77 22.27 -6.83
CA GLU A 370 -14.70 22.11 -7.80
C GLU A 370 -13.98 20.76 -7.65
N GLY A 371 -13.71 20.36 -6.41
CA GLY A 371 -12.84 19.22 -6.08
C GLY A 371 -13.52 17.87 -5.94
N PHE A 372 -14.85 17.77 -6.05
CA PHE A 372 -15.55 16.52 -5.84
C PHE A 372 -15.25 15.50 -6.96
N TYR A 373 -14.60 14.41 -6.56
CA TYR A 373 -14.39 13.22 -7.38
C TYR A 373 -14.21 12.03 -6.45
N TYR A 374 -15.24 11.19 -6.29
CA TYR A 374 -15.42 10.17 -5.25
C TYR A 374 -15.55 10.76 -3.83
N VAL A 375 -14.65 11.65 -3.43
CA VAL A 375 -14.69 12.41 -2.16
C VAL A 375 -14.50 13.90 -2.45
N PRO A 376 -14.95 14.81 -1.54
CA PRO A 376 -14.72 16.24 -1.68
C PRO A 376 -13.27 16.59 -1.33
N ARG A 377 -12.47 17.02 -2.32
CA ARG A 377 -11.02 17.25 -2.21
C ARG A 377 -10.64 18.72 -2.31
N ILE A 378 -9.56 19.05 -1.64
CA ILE A 378 -8.80 20.29 -1.87
C ILE A 378 -7.36 19.90 -2.20
N ASP A 379 -6.54 20.88 -2.56
CA ASP A 379 -5.10 20.70 -2.78
C ASP A 379 -4.27 21.70 -1.99
N ARG A 380 -2.96 21.62 -2.10
CA ARG A 380 -2.02 22.51 -1.43
C ARG A 380 -2.17 23.98 -1.86
N GLN A 381 -2.68 24.27 -3.06
CA GLN A 381 -2.95 25.64 -3.52
C GLN A 381 -4.13 26.24 -2.75
N VAL A 382 -5.21 25.49 -2.59
CA VAL A 382 -6.37 25.90 -1.76
C VAL A 382 -5.97 26.09 -0.32
N VAL A 383 -5.17 25.17 0.24
CA VAL A 383 -4.63 25.31 1.61
C VAL A 383 -3.83 26.60 1.74
N ALA A 384 -2.89 26.88 0.83
CA ALA A 384 -2.07 28.11 0.88
C ALA A 384 -2.90 29.39 0.79
N MET A 385 -4.00 29.36 0.02
CA MET A 385 -4.90 30.52 -0.17
C MET A 385 -5.70 30.85 1.09
N TYR A 386 -6.08 29.86 1.90
CA TYR A 386 -6.98 30.00 3.04
C TYR A 386 -6.36 29.63 4.39
N LYS A 387 -5.03 29.51 4.49
CA LYS A 387 -4.31 29.04 5.69
C LYS A 387 -4.43 29.95 6.92
N ASP A 388 -4.68 31.22 6.72
CA ASP A 388 -4.66 32.22 7.83
C ASP A 388 -5.70 31.91 8.90
N ASP A 389 -5.34 32.13 10.15
CA ASP A 389 -6.19 31.90 11.32
C ASP A 389 -6.64 30.41 11.50
N LEU A 390 -5.84 29.48 11.01
CA LEU A 390 -6.03 28.04 11.18
C LEU A 390 -4.87 27.40 11.95
N ILE A 391 -5.20 26.36 12.72
CA ILE A 391 -4.27 25.38 13.28
C ILE A 391 -4.43 24.12 12.47
N VAL A 392 -3.33 23.40 12.21
CA VAL A 392 -3.32 22.16 11.44
C VAL A 392 -2.74 21.01 12.26
N LEU A 393 -3.42 19.87 12.22
CA LEU A 393 -2.96 18.61 12.79
C LEU A 393 -2.65 17.61 11.66
N THR A 394 -1.63 16.78 11.84
CA THR A 394 -1.26 15.74 10.85
C THR A 394 -2.35 14.70 10.57
N GLY A 395 -3.37 14.66 11.41
CA GLY A 395 -4.48 13.70 11.29
C GLY A 395 -4.11 12.28 11.74
N ASN A 396 -4.95 11.33 11.35
CA ASN A 396 -4.84 9.92 11.66
C ASN A 396 -3.85 9.20 10.73
N LEU A 397 -3.90 7.85 10.63
CA LEU A 397 -3.02 7.06 9.75
C LEU A 397 -3.22 7.35 8.25
N TYR A 398 -4.32 7.98 7.85
CA TYR A 398 -4.59 8.46 6.50
C TYR A 398 -4.11 9.90 6.27
N GLY A 399 -3.53 10.56 7.27
CA GLY A 399 -2.85 11.86 7.14
C GLY A 399 -1.60 11.75 6.26
N GLU A 400 -1.17 12.86 5.65
CA GLU A 400 -0.07 12.83 4.67
C GLU A 400 1.24 12.30 5.27
N VAL A 401 1.65 12.84 6.42
CA VAL A 401 2.90 12.43 7.08
C VAL A 401 2.84 10.96 7.52
N PRO A 402 1.82 10.53 8.31
CA PRO A 402 1.71 9.14 8.73
C PRO A 402 1.59 8.16 7.58
N SER A 403 0.77 8.44 6.59
CA SER A 403 0.60 7.58 5.43
C SER A 403 1.91 7.40 4.65
N LYS A 404 2.71 8.46 4.51
CA LYS A 404 4.00 8.39 3.83
C LYS A 404 5.03 7.58 4.62
N ILE A 405 5.05 7.67 5.96
CA ILE A 405 5.92 6.80 6.78
C ILE A 405 5.57 5.32 6.54
N LEU A 406 4.28 5.00 6.48
CA LEU A 406 3.83 3.61 6.36
C LEU A 406 3.98 3.04 4.95
N ASN A 407 3.83 3.86 3.92
CA ASN A 407 3.60 3.39 2.56
C ASN A 407 4.65 3.85 1.54
N LEU A 408 5.48 4.86 1.85
CA LEU A 408 6.46 5.41 0.90
C LEU A 408 7.87 5.45 1.47
N GLY A 409 8.05 5.96 2.68
CA GLY A 409 9.34 6.06 3.35
C GLY A 409 9.52 7.33 4.16
N ASN A 410 10.55 7.31 5.02
CA ASN A 410 10.84 8.42 5.94
C ASN A 410 11.19 9.71 5.20
N ARG A 411 11.93 9.64 4.08
CA ARG A 411 12.30 10.82 3.29
C ARG A 411 11.06 11.56 2.78
N GLN A 412 10.12 10.85 2.17
CA GLN A 412 8.88 11.43 1.63
C GLN A 412 7.98 11.99 2.74
N ALA A 413 7.98 11.35 3.91
CA ALA A 413 7.27 11.83 5.08
C ALA A 413 7.91 13.11 5.64
N GLU A 414 9.24 13.19 5.68
CA GLU A 414 9.98 14.37 6.12
C GLU A 414 9.75 15.57 5.18
N GLU A 415 9.77 15.35 3.86
CA GLU A 415 9.43 16.38 2.86
C GLU A 415 8.01 16.93 3.08
N ALA A 416 7.04 16.07 3.37
CA ALA A 416 5.68 16.49 3.70
C ALA A 416 5.63 17.27 5.02
N LEU A 417 6.30 16.76 6.06
CA LEU A 417 6.38 17.43 7.36
C LEU A 417 6.98 18.83 7.22
N GLN A 418 8.07 18.97 6.47
CA GLN A 418 8.73 20.25 6.19
C GLN A 418 7.81 21.21 5.44
N TRP A 419 7.03 20.71 4.47
CA TRP A 419 6.07 21.56 3.76
C TRP A 419 4.98 22.08 4.69
N TRP A 420 4.36 21.22 5.52
CA TRP A 420 3.33 21.62 6.47
C TRP A 420 3.86 22.58 7.52
N HIS A 421 5.03 22.30 8.08
CA HIS A 421 5.69 23.18 9.04
C HIS A 421 6.06 24.52 8.41
N GLY A 422 6.58 24.54 7.19
CA GLY A 422 6.89 25.77 6.46
C GLY A 422 5.65 26.63 6.16
N MET A 423 4.47 25.99 5.98
CA MET A 423 3.22 26.68 5.70
C MET A 423 2.56 27.26 6.95
N PHE A 424 2.59 26.57 8.09
CA PHE A 424 1.85 26.92 9.31
C PHE A 424 2.73 27.27 10.51
N GLY A 425 4.03 26.96 10.49
CA GLY A 425 4.95 27.29 11.58
C GLY A 425 4.49 26.73 12.93
N ALA A 426 4.31 27.63 13.90
CA ALA A 426 3.86 27.31 15.26
C ALA A 426 2.39 26.83 15.34
N ASP A 427 1.61 26.98 14.29
CA ASP A 427 0.23 26.49 14.21
C ASP A 427 0.12 25.08 13.59
N PHE A 428 1.23 24.39 13.36
CA PHE A 428 1.28 23.02 12.90
C PHE A 428 1.63 22.06 14.04
N TYR A 429 0.82 21.01 14.21
CA TYR A 429 1.00 20.02 15.27
C TYR A 429 0.97 18.60 14.72
N VAL A 430 1.84 17.75 15.28
CA VAL A 430 1.81 16.32 15.03
C VAL A 430 0.81 15.66 15.97
N GLU A 431 -0.17 14.96 15.40
CA GLU A 431 -1.18 14.23 16.15
C GLU A 431 -0.72 12.79 16.38
N LEU A 432 -0.81 12.32 17.62
CA LEU A 432 -0.50 10.94 18.01
C LEU A 432 -1.77 10.24 18.48
N MET A 433 -2.21 9.22 17.73
CA MET A 433 -3.35 8.39 18.08
C MET A 433 -2.89 7.01 18.55
N ARG A 434 -3.37 6.57 19.72
CA ARG A 434 -3.00 5.28 20.33
C ARG A 434 -4.24 4.39 20.45
N HIS A 435 -4.38 3.44 19.52
CA HIS A 435 -5.51 2.51 19.49
C HIS A 435 -5.16 1.10 19.99
N GLY A 436 -3.92 0.87 20.47
CA GLY A 436 -3.47 -0.47 20.92
C GLY A 436 -3.34 -1.51 19.80
N GLN A 437 -3.46 -1.10 18.53
CA GLN A 437 -3.26 -1.97 17.38
C GLN A 437 -1.79 -1.97 16.94
N GLY A 438 -1.30 -3.08 16.36
CA GLY A 438 0.11 -3.26 15.99
C GLY A 438 0.66 -2.19 15.03
N ILE A 439 -0.19 -1.55 14.21
CA ILE A 439 0.20 -0.44 13.32
C ILE A 439 0.58 0.81 14.12
N SER A 440 -0.15 1.09 15.20
CA SER A 440 0.09 2.31 16.01
C SER A 440 1.40 2.25 16.80
N THR A 441 2.04 1.09 16.92
CA THR A 441 3.33 0.92 17.60
C THR A 441 4.52 1.35 16.74
N LYS A 442 4.37 1.43 15.41
CA LYS A 442 5.41 1.96 14.48
C LYS A 442 5.69 3.47 14.67
N TRP A 443 4.90 4.16 15.51
CA TRP A 443 5.00 5.61 15.79
C TRP A 443 5.73 5.96 17.09
N ARG A 444 6.38 5.00 17.73
CA ARG A 444 7.11 5.23 18.97
C ARG A 444 8.57 5.62 18.72
#